data_93e07fdd95aceaab35ab37bca60a7c8c
#
_entry.id   93e07fdd95aceaab35ab37bca60a7c8c
#
_cell.length_a   1.000
_cell.length_b   1.000
_cell.length_c   1.000
_cell.angle_alpha   90.00
_cell.angle_beta   90.00
_cell.angle_gamma   90.00
#
_symmetry.space_group_name_H-M   'P 1'
#
loop_
_entity.id
_entity.type
_entity.pdbx_description
1 polymer ?
#
loop_
_entity_poly.entity_id
_entity_poly.type
_entity_poly.pdbx_seq_one_letter_code
_entity_poly.pdbx_strand_id
1 'polypeptide(L)'
;LTALRCAADDAADSLRDLSRTFDFSPGELDEVEERLDLLYRLRKKYGPTVEEMLAYLERCRQELDQIQYADDTIARLEKELGKAEKEARKRGQALSQARQIAAQSLRDRVQEELRQLDMPKVRFEVEFAPKGGEARMDETGVDEIQFLMSANLGEALKPIQKVASGGELARIMLAL
;
A
#
# COMPACT_ATOMS: atom_id res chain seq x y z
N LEU A 1 21.63 -59.36 75.30
CA LEU A 1 20.79 -59.79 74.11
C LEU A 1 19.56 -58.90 73.93
N THR A 2 18.85 -58.44 74.99
CA THR A 2 17.67 -57.60 74.92
C THR A 2 17.94 -56.20 74.29
N ALA A 3 19.02 -55.57 74.70
CA ALA A 3 19.42 -54.23 74.22
C ALA A 3 19.74 -54.23 72.68
N LEU A 4 20.32 -55.32 72.17
CA LEU A 4 20.66 -55.45 70.75
C LEU A 4 19.41 -55.67 69.91
N ARG A 5 18.41 -56.34 70.45
CA ARG A 5 17.12 -56.54 69.82
C ARG A 5 16.31 -55.24 69.70
N CYS A 6 16.25 -54.46 70.80
CA CYS A 6 15.60 -53.14 70.76
C CYS A 6 16.28 -52.22 69.82
N ALA A 7 17.60 -52.19 69.69
CA ALA A 7 18.29 -51.33 68.73
C ALA A 7 18.06 -51.79 67.31
N ALA A 8 17.88 -53.07 67.07
CA ALA A 8 17.53 -53.59 65.73
C ALA A 8 16.08 -53.26 65.35
N ASP A 9 15.14 -53.35 66.27
CA ASP A 9 13.75 -53.02 66.07
C ASP A 9 13.60 -51.50 65.84
N ASP A 10 14.28 -50.62 66.60
CA ASP A 10 14.31 -49.16 66.44
C ASP A 10 14.91 -48.81 65.06
N ALA A 11 15.95 -49.47 64.60
CA ALA A 11 16.53 -49.25 63.28
C ALA A 11 15.58 -49.67 62.19
N ALA A 12 14.87 -50.80 62.34
CA ALA A 12 13.89 -51.29 61.38
C ALA A 12 12.68 -50.33 61.27
N ASP A 13 12.22 -49.79 62.40
CA ASP A 13 11.13 -48.81 62.38
C ASP A 13 11.56 -47.50 61.75
N SER A 14 12.77 -47.02 62.05
CA SER A 14 13.34 -45.82 61.36
C SER A 14 13.47 -46.01 59.86
N LEU A 15 13.89 -47.22 59.39
CA LEU A 15 13.97 -47.54 57.98
C LEU A 15 12.60 -47.61 57.33
N ARG A 16 11.57 -48.13 58.02
CA ARG A 16 10.20 -48.15 57.51
C ARG A 16 9.60 -46.76 57.37
N ASP A 17 9.85 -45.92 58.35
CA ASP A 17 9.38 -44.51 58.30
C ASP A 17 10.11 -43.73 57.19
N LEU A 18 11.40 -43.95 57.05
CA LEU A 18 12.17 -43.38 55.94
C LEU A 18 11.63 -43.85 54.56
N SER A 19 11.38 -45.17 54.44
CA SER A 19 10.82 -45.76 53.22
C SER A 19 9.47 -45.15 52.85
N ARG A 20 8.60 -44.88 53.82
CA ARG A 20 7.31 -44.20 53.60
C ARG A 20 7.44 -42.76 53.15
N THR A 21 8.48 -42.06 53.58
CA THR A 21 8.78 -40.70 53.16
C THR A 21 9.31 -40.62 51.73
N PHE A 22 9.86 -41.74 51.24
CA PHE A 22 10.34 -41.88 49.84
C PHE A 22 9.37 -42.66 48.95
N ASP A 23 8.06 -42.59 49.24
CA ASP A 23 7.05 -43.23 48.38
C ASP A 23 6.80 -42.34 47.12
N PHE A 24 7.76 -42.36 46.21
CA PHE A 24 7.58 -41.77 44.89
C PHE A 24 6.77 -42.75 44.06
N SER A 25 5.61 -42.27 43.55
CA SER A 25 4.90 -43.06 42.54
C SER A 25 5.75 -43.09 41.27
N PRO A 26 5.84 -44.24 40.58
CA PRO A 26 6.62 -44.35 39.32
C PRO A 26 6.25 -43.28 38.28
N GLY A 27 5.00 -42.78 38.25
CA GLY A 27 4.55 -41.74 37.36
C GLY A 27 5.07 -40.32 37.71
N GLU A 28 5.35 -40.03 39.00
CA GLU A 28 5.86 -38.71 39.38
C GLU A 28 7.26 -38.46 38.86
N LEU A 29 8.10 -39.49 38.78
CA LEU A 29 9.43 -39.35 38.20
C LEU A 29 9.35 -39.01 36.69
N ASP A 30 8.51 -39.73 35.97
CA ASP A 30 8.30 -39.52 34.54
C ASP A 30 7.78 -38.11 34.28
N GLU A 31 6.82 -37.61 35.06
CA GLU A 31 6.31 -36.23 34.95
C GLU A 31 7.40 -35.16 35.22
N VAL A 32 8.27 -35.39 36.21
CA VAL A 32 9.38 -34.49 36.48
C VAL A 32 10.41 -34.51 35.39
N GLU A 33 10.73 -35.68 34.81
CA GLU A 33 11.67 -35.83 33.70
C GLU A 33 11.14 -35.14 32.47
N GLU A 34 9.87 -35.33 32.10
CA GLU A 34 9.25 -34.64 30.99
C GLU A 34 9.27 -33.11 31.13
N ARG A 35 9.02 -32.63 32.39
CA ARG A 35 9.06 -31.20 32.67
C ARG A 35 10.48 -30.63 32.55
N LEU A 36 11.47 -31.36 33.02
CA LEU A 36 12.89 -30.97 32.91
C LEU A 36 13.32 -30.93 31.44
N ASP A 37 12.92 -31.91 30.65
CA ASP A 37 13.22 -31.98 29.24
C ASP A 37 12.58 -30.77 28.46
N LEU A 38 11.35 -30.44 28.81
CA LEU A 38 10.69 -29.25 28.26
C LEU A 38 11.45 -27.97 28.62
N LEU A 39 11.82 -27.80 29.87
CA LEU A 39 12.59 -26.64 30.34
C LEU A 39 13.97 -26.57 29.68
N TYR A 40 14.64 -27.70 29.51
CA TYR A 40 15.92 -27.76 28.83
C TYR A 40 15.80 -27.31 27.34
N ARG A 41 14.77 -27.78 26.64
CA ARG A 41 14.48 -27.36 25.25
C ARG A 41 14.17 -25.87 25.16
N LEU A 42 13.38 -25.33 26.10
CA LEU A 42 13.06 -23.91 26.16
C LEU A 42 14.32 -23.07 26.42
N ARG A 43 15.16 -23.49 27.39
CA ARG A 43 16.44 -22.83 27.70
C ARG A 43 17.36 -22.77 26.48
N LYS A 44 17.48 -23.85 25.75
CA LYS A 44 18.34 -23.92 24.56
C LYS A 44 17.87 -23.00 23.44
N LYS A 45 16.58 -22.76 23.35
CA LYS A 45 15.99 -21.99 22.23
C LYS A 45 15.77 -20.52 22.55
N TYR A 46 15.40 -20.18 23.78
CA TYR A 46 14.89 -18.85 24.13
C TYR A 46 15.71 -18.10 25.17
N GLY A 47 16.67 -18.76 25.83
CA GLY A 47 17.57 -18.14 26.81
C GLY A 47 17.79 -19.01 28.06
N PRO A 48 18.94 -18.86 28.71
CA PRO A 48 19.36 -19.72 29.84
C PRO A 48 18.55 -19.52 31.12
N THR A 49 17.87 -18.38 31.26
CA THR A 49 17.07 -18.08 32.45
C THR A 49 15.59 -17.89 32.13
N VAL A 50 14.72 -17.99 33.10
CA VAL A 50 13.28 -17.77 32.96
C VAL A 50 13.00 -16.33 32.56
N GLU A 51 13.73 -15.38 33.15
CA GLU A 51 13.62 -13.96 32.87
C GLU A 51 13.93 -13.66 31.40
N GLU A 52 14.97 -14.27 30.85
CA GLU A 52 15.34 -14.10 29.42
C GLU A 52 14.30 -14.71 28.48
N MET A 53 13.74 -15.89 28.83
CA MET A 53 12.66 -16.52 28.05
C MET A 53 11.40 -15.66 28.05
N LEU A 54 11.04 -15.07 29.20
CA LEU A 54 9.89 -14.16 29.29
C LEU A 54 10.12 -12.85 28.53
N ALA A 55 11.33 -12.29 28.61
CA ALA A 55 11.70 -11.11 27.84
C ALA A 55 11.68 -11.37 26.32
N TYR A 56 12.11 -12.57 25.90
CA TYR A 56 12.00 -12.99 24.50
C TYR A 56 10.54 -13.09 24.03
N LEU A 57 9.68 -13.71 24.85
CA LEU A 57 8.24 -13.82 24.57
C LEU A 57 7.60 -12.44 24.42
N GLU A 58 7.93 -11.50 25.31
CA GLU A 58 7.38 -10.15 25.24
C GLU A 58 7.81 -9.40 23.97
N ARG A 59 9.08 -9.54 23.58
CA ARG A 59 9.55 -8.98 22.29
C ARG A 59 8.80 -9.56 21.10
N CYS A 60 8.63 -10.89 21.04
CA CYS A 60 7.88 -11.53 19.96
C CYS A 60 6.43 -11.06 19.92
N ARG A 61 5.78 -10.83 21.05
CA ARG A 61 4.43 -10.27 21.11
C ARG A 61 4.38 -8.85 20.54
N GLN A 62 5.31 -8.00 20.95
CA GLN A 62 5.39 -6.62 20.43
C GLN A 62 5.65 -6.58 18.93
N GLU A 63 6.55 -7.44 18.43
CA GLU A 63 6.81 -7.57 16.99
C GLU A 63 5.56 -8.04 16.22
N LEU A 64 4.83 -9.01 16.77
CA LEU A 64 3.58 -9.50 16.16
C LEU A 64 2.51 -8.41 16.11
N ASP A 65 2.33 -7.67 17.21
CA ASP A 65 1.39 -6.55 17.27
C ASP A 65 1.74 -5.46 16.26
N GLN A 66 3.03 -5.14 16.10
CA GLN A 66 3.49 -4.18 15.10
C GLN A 66 3.18 -4.64 13.67
N ILE A 67 3.39 -5.92 13.36
CA ILE A 67 3.10 -6.49 12.04
C ILE A 67 1.58 -6.44 11.76
N GLN A 68 0.75 -6.85 12.71
CA GLN A 68 -0.72 -6.80 12.57
C GLN A 68 -1.22 -5.37 12.38
N TYR A 69 -0.68 -4.43 13.16
CA TYR A 69 -1.03 -3.01 13.01
C TYR A 69 -0.61 -2.44 11.65
N ALA A 70 0.55 -2.88 11.11
CA ALA A 70 1.00 -2.48 9.78
C ALA A 70 0.06 -3.01 8.68
N ASP A 71 -0.37 -4.27 8.76
CA ASP A 71 -1.29 -4.89 7.80
C ASP A 71 -2.66 -4.19 7.78
N ASP A 72 -3.23 -3.90 8.95
CA ASP A 72 -4.48 -3.15 9.06
C ASP A 72 -4.35 -1.73 8.47
N THR A 73 -3.21 -1.09 8.70
CA THR A 73 -2.91 0.25 8.18
C THR A 73 -2.79 0.22 6.66
N ILE A 74 -2.08 -0.77 6.10
CA ILE A 74 -1.94 -0.96 4.65
C ILE A 74 -3.32 -1.16 4.01
N ALA A 75 -4.13 -2.07 4.53
CA ALA A 75 -5.48 -2.33 4.02
C ALA A 75 -6.38 -1.09 4.05
N ARG A 76 -6.27 -0.27 5.09
CA ARG A 76 -6.99 1.01 5.19
C ARG A 76 -6.53 2.01 4.15
N LEU A 77 -5.20 2.18 4.00
CA LEU A 77 -4.61 3.11 3.05
C LEU A 77 -4.91 2.71 1.59
N GLU A 78 -4.86 1.43 1.25
CA GLU A 78 -5.24 0.93 -0.08
C GLU A 78 -6.71 1.24 -0.40
N LYS A 79 -7.59 1.08 0.57
CA LYS A 79 -9.01 1.43 0.41
C LYS A 79 -9.23 2.93 0.22
N GLU A 80 -8.51 3.76 0.97
CA GLU A 80 -8.55 5.22 0.84
C GLU A 80 -7.98 5.67 -0.51
N LEU A 81 -6.85 5.10 -0.94
CA LEU A 81 -6.24 5.35 -2.25
C LEU A 81 -7.22 5.02 -3.38
N GLY A 82 -7.82 3.83 -3.36
CA GLY A 82 -8.78 3.42 -4.39
C GLY A 82 -10.03 4.31 -4.47
N LYS A 83 -10.47 4.90 -3.34
CA LYS A 83 -11.56 5.89 -3.34
C LYS A 83 -11.10 7.22 -3.93
N ALA A 84 -9.92 7.69 -3.54
CA ALA A 84 -9.35 8.94 -4.04
C ALA A 84 -9.10 8.90 -5.55
N GLU A 85 -8.54 7.78 -6.05
CA GLU A 85 -8.34 7.56 -7.50
C GLU A 85 -9.65 7.58 -8.29
N LYS A 86 -10.69 6.91 -7.80
CA LYS A 86 -12.02 6.91 -8.45
C LYS A 86 -12.61 8.32 -8.52
N GLU A 87 -12.54 9.07 -7.44
CA GLU A 87 -13.05 10.44 -7.38
C GLU A 87 -12.25 11.38 -8.29
N ALA A 88 -10.92 11.29 -8.27
CA ALA A 88 -10.05 12.07 -9.15
C ALA A 88 -10.35 11.78 -10.64
N ARG A 89 -10.49 10.50 -10.99
CA ARG A 89 -10.84 10.09 -12.37
C ARG A 89 -12.20 10.62 -12.78
N LYS A 90 -13.21 10.56 -11.92
CA LYS A 90 -14.55 11.10 -12.18
C LYS A 90 -14.49 12.61 -12.44
N ARG A 91 -13.75 13.36 -11.63
CA ARG A 91 -13.57 14.82 -11.82
C ARG A 91 -12.77 15.12 -13.08
N GLY A 92 -11.74 14.35 -13.39
CA GLY A 92 -10.96 14.46 -14.62
C GLY A 92 -11.83 14.27 -15.87
N GLN A 93 -12.71 13.27 -15.88
CA GLN A 93 -13.65 13.03 -16.97
C GLN A 93 -14.67 14.18 -17.12
N ALA A 94 -15.21 14.69 -16.01
CA ALA A 94 -16.13 15.84 -16.05
C ALA A 94 -15.43 17.10 -16.62
N LEU A 95 -14.18 17.33 -16.24
CA LEU A 95 -13.35 18.41 -16.81
C LEU A 95 -13.12 18.22 -18.30
N SER A 96 -12.82 16.99 -18.75
CA SER A 96 -12.66 16.66 -20.16
C SER A 96 -13.92 16.97 -20.97
N GLN A 97 -15.09 16.56 -20.50
CA GLN A 97 -16.37 16.87 -21.13
C GLN A 97 -16.63 18.37 -21.22
N ALA A 98 -16.41 19.11 -20.14
CA ALA A 98 -16.57 20.56 -20.14
C ALA A 98 -15.63 21.25 -21.16
N ARG A 99 -14.38 20.79 -21.24
CA ARG A 99 -13.39 21.28 -22.21
C ARG A 99 -13.79 20.96 -23.65
N GLN A 100 -14.33 19.79 -23.94
CA GLN A 100 -14.80 19.44 -25.28
C GLN A 100 -15.96 20.35 -25.75
N ILE A 101 -16.90 20.65 -24.83
CA ILE A 101 -18.00 21.60 -25.15
C ILE A 101 -17.43 22.99 -25.41
N ALA A 102 -16.53 23.46 -24.54
CA ALA A 102 -15.89 24.77 -24.71
C ALA A 102 -15.05 24.84 -26.00
N ALA A 103 -14.35 23.77 -26.37
CA ALA A 103 -13.55 23.66 -27.56
C ALA A 103 -14.41 23.76 -28.84
N GLN A 104 -15.60 23.16 -28.85
CA GLN A 104 -16.53 23.32 -29.98
C GLN A 104 -16.96 24.78 -30.16
N SER A 105 -17.36 25.43 -29.07
CA SER A 105 -17.72 26.86 -29.08
C SER A 105 -16.56 27.75 -29.52
N LEU A 106 -15.34 27.46 -29.00
CA LEU A 106 -14.12 28.18 -29.38
C LEU A 106 -13.83 28.02 -30.89
N ARG A 107 -13.87 26.79 -31.39
CA ARG A 107 -13.65 26.50 -32.81
C ARG A 107 -14.60 27.29 -33.71
N ASP A 108 -15.88 27.27 -33.36
CA ASP A 108 -16.90 27.92 -34.23
C ASP A 108 -16.70 29.45 -34.23
N ARG A 109 -16.35 30.03 -33.09
CA ARG A 109 -16.06 31.48 -33.00
C ARG A 109 -14.77 31.85 -33.72
N VAL A 110 -13.70 31.12 -33.54
CA VAL A 110 -12.43 31.37 -34.22
C VAL A 110 -12.60 31.23 -35.76
N GLN A 111 -13.36 30.25 -36.21
CA GLN A 111 -13.66 30.08 -37.65
C GLN A 111 -14.43 31.28 -38.23
N GLU A 112 -15.36 31.85 -37.49
CA GLU A 112 -16.13 33.02 -37.90
C GLU A 112 -15.24 34.26 -37.99
N GLU A 113 -14.41 34.53 -36.98
CA GLU A 113 -13.45 35.61 -36.98
C GLU A 113 -12.42 35.51 -38.12
N LEU A 114 -11.93 34.28 -38.41
CA LEU A 114 -11.01 34.04 -39.50
C LEU A 114 -11.68 34.34 -40.87
N ARG A 115 -12.98 34.08 -41.04
CA ARG A 115 -13.71 34.46 -42.29
C ARG A 115 -13.77 35.97 -42.45
N GLN A 116 -14.01 36.73 -41.37
CA GLN A 116 -14.04 38.20 -41.37
C GLN A 116 -12.67 38.81 -41.67
N LEU A 117 -11.58 38.11 -41.35
CA LEU A 117 -10.20 38.48 -41.66
C LEU A 117 -9.70 38.07 -43.04
N ASP A 118 -10.62 37.76 -43.99
CA ASP A 118 -10.31 37.27 -45.32
C ASP A 118 -9.49 35.95 -45.36
N MET A 119 -9.70 35.10 -44.35
CA MET A 119 -9.04 33.79 -44.26
C MET A 119 -10.07 32.63 -44.28
N PRO A 120 -11.01 32.53 -45.23
CA PRO A 120 -12.12 31.57 -45.22
C PRO A 120 -11.66 30.12 -45.43
N LYS A 121 -10.42 29.89 -45.90
CA LYS A 121 -9.84 28.57 -46.16
C LYS A 121 -9.12 27.96 -44.97
N VAL A 122 -8.84 28.76 -43.94
CA VAL A 122 -8.16 28.29 -42.75
C VAL A 122 -9.11 27.44 -41.92
N ARG A 123 -8.60 26.32 -41.42
CA ARG A 123 -9.32 25.42 -40.53
C ARG A 123 -8.64 25.42 -39.16
N PHE A 124 -9.42 25.59 -38.12
CA PHE A 124 -8.98 25.51 -36.71
C PHE A 124 -9.67 24.33 -36.02
N GLU A 125 -8.91 23.53 -35.34
CA GLU A 125 -9.40 22.38 -34.54
C GLU A 125 -8.71 22.31 -33.21
N VAL A 126 -9.41 21.77 -32.21
CA VAL A 126 -8.86 21.47 -30.91
C VAL A 126 -8.77 19.95 -30.75
N GLU A 127 -7.57 19.45 -30.69
CA GLU A 127 -7.31 18.02 -30.51
C GLU A 127 -7.19 17.68 -29.01
N PHE A 128 -7.82 16.57 -28.63
CA PHE A 128 -7.76 15.99 -27.30
C PHE A 128 -7.11 14.62 -27.39
N ALA A 129 -5.92 14.49 -26.82
CA ALA A 129 -5.25 13.21 -26.66
C ALA A 129 -5.28 12.76 -25.19
N PRO A 130 -5.41 11.46 -24.91
CA PRO A 130 -5.29 10.99 -23.54
C PRO A 130 -3.85 11.16 -23.07
N LYS A 131 -3.67 11.64 -21.83
CA LYS A 131 -2.33 11.74 -21.23
C LYS A 131 -1.64 10.39 -21.14
N GLY A 132 -0.35 10.39 -21.40
CA GLY A 132 0.52 9.24 -21.21
C GLY A 132 0.84 8.99 -19.71
N GLY A 133 1.56 7.87 -19.45
CA GLY A 133 1.98 7.49 -18.10
C GLY A 133 1.01 6.53 -17.40
N GLU A 134 1.43 6.01 -16.25
CA GLU A 134 0.69 4.99 -15.51
C GLU A 134 -0.67 5.49 -14.99
N ALA A 135 -0.70 6.69 -14.45
CA ALA A 135 -1.93 7.29 -13.92
C ALA A 135 -2.88 7.80 -15.00
N ARG A 136 -2.39 8.08 -16.21
CA ARG A 136 -3.14 8.73 -17.33
C ARG A 136 -3.87 10.00 -16.90
N MET A 137 -3.33 10.70 -15.90
CA MET A 137 -3.93 11.88 -15.29
C MET A 137 -2.85 12.63 -14.49
N ASP A 138 -2.95 13.96 -14.44
CA ASP A 138 -2.14 14.83 -13.59
C ASP A 138 -2.99 15.97 -13.00
N GLU A 139 -2.36 16.98 -12.41
CA GLU A 139 -3.03 18.16 -11.84
C GLU A 139 -3.91 18.92 -12.85
N THR A 140 -3.61 18.79 -14.13
CA THR A 140 -4.37 19.45 -15.22
C THR A 140 -5.46 18.59 -15.82
N GLY A 141 -5.66 17.36 -15.32
CA GLY A 141 -6.72 16.44 -15.76
C GLY A 141 -6.20 15.28 -16.61
N VAL A 142 -7.09 14.69 -17.42
CA VAL A 142 -6.85 13.45 -18.19
C VAL A 142 -6.47 13.70 -19.65
N ASP A 143 -6.62 14.94 -20.14
CA ASP A 143 -6.40 15.28 -21.54
C ASP A 143 -5.12 16.08 -21.74
N GLU A 144 -4.41 15.77 -22.81
CA GLU A 144 -3.45 16.64 -23.47
C GLU A 144 -4.17 17.38 -24.60
N ILE A 145 -4.14 18.72 -24.57
CA ILE A 145 -4.90 19.57 -25.50
C ILE A 145 -3.92 20.25 -26.43
N GLN A 146 -4.20 20.14 -27.74
CA GLN A 146 -3.42 20.81 -28.76
C GLN A 146 -4.31 21.56 -29.75
N PHE A 147 -3.94 22.82 -30.03
CA PHE A 147 -4.57 23.60 -31.07
C PHE A 147 -3.91 23.31 -32.42
N LEU A 148 -4.72 22.84 -33.35
CA LEU A 148 -4.30 22.49 -34.69
C LEU A 148 -4.90 23.47 -35.71
N MET A 149 -4.14 23.73 -36.76
CA MET A 149 -4.58 24.61 -37.84
C MET A 149 -4.07 24.11 -39.19
N SER A 150 -4.83 24.44 -40.24
CA SER A 150 -4.40 24.28 -41.64
C SER A 150 -4.67 25.60 -42.35
N ALA A 151 -3.67 26.12 -43.07
CA ALA A 151 -3.79 27.40 -43.80
C ALA A 151 -4.58 27.26 -45.13
N ASN A 152 -4.60 26.09 -45.76
CA ASN A 152 -5.24 25.86 -47.04
C ASN A 152 -6.16 24.64 -47.01
N LEU A 153 -7.17 24.66 -47.89
CA LEU A 153 -8.04 23.51 -48.09
C LEU A 153 -7.23 22.31 -48.62
N GLY A 154 -7.34 21.17 -47.94
CA GLY A 154 -6.63 19.94 -48.30
C GLY A 154 -5.28 19.73 -47.64
N GLU A 155 -4.74 20.71 -46.93
CA GLU A 155 -3.56 20.50 -46.06
C GLU A 155 -3.92 19.79 -44.75
N ALA A 156 -2.98 18.97 -44.28
CA ALA A 156 -3.10 18.34 -42.98
C ALA A 156 -3.08 19.38 -41.87
N LEU A 157 -3.89 19.17 -40.84
CA LEU A 157 -3.86 19.96 -39.60
C LEU A 157 -2.49 19.79 -38.91
N LYS A 158 -1.89 20.89 -38.50
CA LYS A 158 -0.58 20.94 -37.79
C LYS A 158 -0.71 21.82 -36.56
N PRO A 159 0.10 21.61 -35.55
CA PRO A 159 0.17 22.52 -34.41
C PRO A 159 0.35 23.98 -34.84
N ILE A 160 -0.39 24.88 -34.22
CA ILE A 160 -0.40 26.31 -34.57
C ILE A 160 1.02 26.89 -34.73
N GLN A 161 1.95 26.46 -33.84
CA GLN A 161 3.33 26.92 -33.87
C GLN A 161 4.11 26.54 -35.12
N LYS A 162 3.58 25.60 -35.94
CA LYS A 162 4.25 25.05 -37.12
C LYS A 162 3.62 25.50 -38.45
N VAL A 163 2.53 26.28 -38.40
CA VAL A 163 1.69 26.52 -39.59
C VAL A 163 1.89 27.86 -40.25
N ALA A 164 2.30 28.90 -39.48
CA ALA A 164 2.06 30.25 -39.97
C ALA A 164 3.29 30.99 -40.48
N SER A 165 3.12 31.67 -41.63
CA SER A 165 3.95 32.83 -41.96
C SER A 165 3.65 33.98 -40.95
N GLY A 166 4.59 34.91 -40.72
CA GLY A 166 4.45 35.95 -39.69
C GLY A 166 3.15 36.78 -39.83
N GLY A 167 2.68 37.06 -41.04
CA GLY A 167 1.44 37.80 -41.26
C GLY A 167 0.17 36.97 -41.02
N GLU A 168 0.18 35.68 -41.32
CA GLU A 168 -0.92 34.77 -41.02
C GLU A 168 -1.05 34.53 -39.51
N LEU A 169 0.07 34.34 -38.85
CA LEU A 169 0.09 34.18 -37.40
C LEU A 169 -0.51 35.39 -36.65
N ALA A 170 -0.18 36.59 -37.09
CA ALA A 170 -0.74 37.81 -36.51
C ALA A 170 -2.27 37.90 -36.61
N ARG A 171 -2.86 37.51 -37.76
CA ARG A 171 -4.33 37.46 -37.95
C ARG A 171 -4.96 36.34 -37.11
N ILE A 172 -4.32 35.18 -37.04
CA ILE A 172 -4.77 34.06 -36.23
C ILE A 172 -4.80 34.45 -34.73
N MET A 173 -3.76 35.13 -34.26
CA MET A 173 -3.70 35.61 -32.88
C MET A 173 -4.73 36.72 -32.61
N LEU A 174 -5.21 37.43 -33.62
CA LEU A 174 -6.29 38.39 -33.48
C LEU A 174 -7.67 37.70 -33.41
N ALA A 175 -7.82 36.53 -34.03
CA ALA A 175 -9.06 35.74 -34.03
C ALA A 175 -9.24 34.84 -32.81
N LEU A 176 -8.17 34.63 -32.03
CA LEU A 176 -8.16 33.86 -30.75
C LEU A 176 -8.49 34.76 -29.55
#